data_ff159a6d43059d49bc340bc3e4d6452e
#
_entry.id   ff159a6d43059d49bc340bc3e4d6452e
#
_cell.length_a   1.000
_cell.length_b   1.000
_cell.length_c   1.000
_cell.angle_alpha   90.00
_cell.angle_beta   90.00
_cell.angle_gamma   90.00
#
_symmetry.space_group_name_H-M   'P 1'
#
loop_
_entity.id
_entity.type
_entity.pdbx_description
1 polymer ?
#
loop_
_entity_poly.entity_id
_entity_poly.type
_entity_poly.pdbx_seq_one_letter_code
_entity_poly.pdbx_strand_id
1 'polypeptide(L)'
;MYKRQLCDVAVERQVEITGPDAAKFVQFLTPRDLSAMAVGQCKYVILTNQHGGILNDPVLLRLGANHFWLSLADSDVLFWAQGVALNAGYDVTISEPDVSPLQLQGPQSGKIMQSLFGSEIADLNYYWCRPLQLDGSDLLVSRTGWSSELGYELLLRDSKDGNRLYETIMQAGQPFD
;
A
#
# COMPACT_ATOMS: atom_id res chain seq x y z
N MET A 1 1.53 26.89 0.46
CA MET A 1 1.92 25.58 -0.09
C MET A 1 2.70 24.86 1.00
N TYR A 2 2.23 23.71 1.44
CA TYR A 2 2.92 22.94 2.49
C TYR A 2 4.19 22.33 1.90
N LYS A 3 5.33 22.50 2.54
CA LYS A 3 6.62 21.95 2.09
C LYS A 3 6.70 20.44 2.35
N ARG A 4 6.03 19.99 3.42
CA ARG A 4 5.88 18.60 3.85
C ARG A 4 4.61 18.46 4.69
N GLN A 5 4.03 17.27 4.66
CA GLN A 5 2.86 16.94 5.48
C GLN A 5 2.94 15.45 5.82
N LEU A 6 2.72 15.12 7.08
CA LEU A 6 2.48 13.76 7.56
C LEU A 6 0.99 13.62 7.87
N CYS A 7 0.35 12.67 7.20
CA CYS A 7 -1.07 12.39 7.36
C CYS A 7 -1.25 11.01 7.97
N ASP A 8 -2.13 10.91 8.97
CA ASP A 8 -2.72 9.65 9.35
C ASP A 8 -3.76 9.28 8.27
N VAL A 9 -3.52 8.19 7.60
CA VAL A 9 -4.39 7.65 6.53
C VAL A 9 -4.93 6.27 6.91
N ALA A 10 -5.10 6.00 8.19
CA ALA A 10 -5.58 4.71 8.72
C ALA A 10 -7.00 4.34 8.25
N VAL A 11 -7.72 5.25 7.63
CA VAL A 11 -8.95 4.96 6.87
C VAL A 11 -8.66 4.09 5.64
N GLU A 12 -7.45 4.14 5.10
CA GLU A 12 -6.99 3.27 4.02
C GLU A 12 -6.66 1.88 4.59
N ARG A 13 -7.55 0.94 4.36
CA ARG A 13 -7.42 -0.43 4.84
C ARG A 13 -6.78 -1.29 3.75
N GLN A 14 -6.10 -2.36 4.17
CA GLN A 14 -5.51 -3.31 3.25
C GLN A 14 -6.33 -4.59 3.24
N VAL A 15 -6.55 -5.14 2.04
CA VAL A 15 -7.04 -6.50 1.85
C VAL A 15 -5.88 -7.35 1.35
N GLU A 16 -5.45 -8.30 2.16
CA GLU A 16 -4.40 -9.24 1.83
C GLU A 16 -4.97 -10.45 1.09
N ILE A 17 -4.33 -10.83 -0.01
CA ILE A 17 -4.69 -11.97 -0.84
C ILE A 17 -3.45 -12.85 -1.02
N THR A 18 -3.49 -14.07 -0.49
CA THR A 18 -2.42 -15.06 -0.58
C THR A 18 -2.96 -16.41 -1.06
N GLY A 19 -2.08 -17.29 -1.49
CA GLY A 19 -2.43 -18.66 -1.88
C GLY A 19 -2.04 -19.01 -3.31
N PRO A 20 -2.15 -20.29 -3.68
CA PRO A 20 -1.71 -20.77 -5.00
C PRO A 20 -2.34 -20.05 -6.18
N ASP A 21 -3.59 -19.62 -6.06
CA ASP A 21 -4.32 -18.93 -7.13
C ASP A 21 -4.37 -17.41 -6.95
N ALA A 22 -3.63 -16.82 -5.99
CA ALA A 22 -3.72 -15.38 -5.68
C ALA A 22 -3.49 -14.49 -6.91
N ALA A 23 -2.48 -14.78 -7.73
CA ALA A 23 -2.21 -14.00 -8.93
C ALA A 23 -3.35 -14.08 -9.98
N LYS A 24 -3.94 -15.25 -10.16
CA LYS A 24 -5.09 -15.43 -11.05
C LYS A 24 -6.34 -14.74 -10.50
N PHE A 25 -6.55 -14.86 -9.19
CA PHE A 25 -7.70 -14.25 -8.53
C PHE A 25 -7.64 -12.72 -8.60
N VAL A 26 -6.49 -12.11 -8.29
CA VAL A 26 -6.32 -10.66 -8.41
C VAL A 26 -6.53 -10.19 -9.85
N GLN A 27 -6.03 -10.93 -10.86
CA GLN A 27 -6.32 -10.63 -12.27
C GLN A 27 -7.82 -10.74 -12.60
N PHE A 28 -8.53 -11.68 -11.97
CA PHE A 28 -9.99 -11.83 -12.15
C PHE A 28 -10.78 -10.65 -11.60
N LEU A 29 -10.31 -10.00 -10.53
CA LEU A 29 -10.98 -8.88 -9.89
C LEU A 29 -10.92 -7.57 -10.68
N THR A 30 -9.99 -7.41 -11.62
CA THR A 30 -9.78 -6.16 -12.35
C THR A 30 -9.67 -6.36 -13.86
N PRO A 31 -10.21 -5.44 -14.67
CA PRO A 31 -10.01 -5.45 -16.11
C PRO A 31 -8.59 -5.05 -16.55
N ARG A 32 -7.77 -4.53 -15.62
CA ARG A 32 -6.39 -4.14 -15.93
C ARG A 32 -5.51 -5.37 -16.08
N ASP A 33 -4.72 -5.42 -17.18
CA ASP A 33 -3.74 -6.49 -17.36
C ASP A 33 -2.61 -6.40 -16.32
N LEU A 34 -2.45 -7.46 -15.54
CA LEU A 34 -1.45 -7.60 -14.50
C LEU A 34 -0.33 -8.59 -14.87
N SER A 35 -0.37 -9.20 -16.05
CA SER A 35 0.55 -10.27 -16.47
C SER A 35 2.03 -9.86 -16.37
N ALA A 36 2.36 -8.60 -16.67
CA ALA A 36 3.72 -8.06 -16.59
C ALA A 36 4.04 -7.35 -15.26
N MET A 37 3.17 -7.45 -14.24
CA MET A 37 3.41 -6.80 -12.95
C MET A 37 4.52 -7.54 -12.19
N ALA A 38 5.61 -6.84 -11.85
CA ALA A 38 6.72 -7.42 -11.09
C ALA A 38 6.45 -7.43 -9.57
N VAL A 39 7.14 -8.30 -8.83
CA VAL A 39 7.17 -8.25 -7.35
C VAL A 39 7.79 -6.92 -6.91
N GLY A 40 7.20 -6.27 -5.93
CA GLY A 40 7.55 -4.90 -5.50
C GLY A 40 6.90 -3.80 -6.33
N GLN A 41 6.23 -4.10 -7.42
CA GLN A 41 5.49 -3.11 -8.20
C GLN A 41 4.11 -2.84 -7.60
N CYS A 42 3.65 -1.58 -7.71
CA CYS A 42 2.30 -1.18 -7.39
C CYS A 42 1.55 -0.82 -8.68
N LYS A 43 0.23 -1.00 -8.70
CA LYS A 43 -0.64 -0.55 -9.80
C LYS A 43 -1.96 -0.03 -9.26
N TYR A 44 -2.40 1.12 -9.74
CA TYR A 44 -3.78 1.54 -9.57
C TYR A 44 -4.68 0.63 -10.39
N VAL A 45 -5.67 0.04 -9.76
CA VAL A 45 -6.62 -0.88 -10.39
C VAL A 45 -8.05 -0.47 -10.10
N ILE A 46 -8.99 -0.92 -10.92
CA ILE A 46 -10.41 -0.71 -10.72
C ILE A 46 -11.06 -2.07 -10.49
N LEU A 47 -11.81 -2.19 -9.41
CA LEU A 47 -12.67 -3.35 -9.16
C LEU A 47 -14.07 -3.05 -9.67
N THR A 48 -14.65 -3.95 -10.45
CA THR A 48 -15.96 -3.71 -11.09
C THR A 48 -16.97 -4.80 -10.76
N ASN A 49 -18.24 -4.40 -10.74
CA ASN A 49 -19.34 -5.36 -10.74
C ASN A 49 -19.64 -5.90 -12.15
N GLN A 50 -20.61 -6.80 -12.27
CA GLN A 50 -21.01 -7.44 -13.53
C GLN A 50 -21.57 -6.48 -14.59
N HIS A 51 -21.88 -5.25 -14.22
CA HIS A 51 -22.39 -4.22 -15.14
C HIS A 51 -21.31 -3.18 -15.52
N GLY A 52 -20.07 -3.38 -15.06
CA GLY A 52 -18.98 -2.44 -15.27
C GLY A 52 -18.99 -1.22 -14.34
N GLY A 53 -19.88 -1.20 -13.34
CA GLY A 53 -19.88 -0.18 -12.29
C GLY A 53 -18.68 -0.36 -11.36
N ILE A 54 -18.02 0.74 -10.98
CA ILE A 54 -16.85 0.73 -10.09
C ILE A 54 -17.33 0.41 -8.67
N LEU A 55 -16.74 -0.63 -8.06
CA LEU A 55 -16.92 -0.96 -6.65
C LEU A 55 -15.88 -0.24 -5.79
N ASN A 56 -14.62 -0.26 -6.21
CA ASN A 56 -13.50 0.41 -5.59
C ASN A 56 -12.36 0.59 -6.58
N ASP A 57 -11.40 1.44 -6.26
CA ASP A 57 -10.26 1.78 -7.10
C ASP A 57 -8.92 1.75 -6.35
N PRO A 58 -8.55 0.60 -5.77
CA PRO A 58 -7.39 0.48 -4.91
C PRO A 58 -6.05 0.65 -5.63
N VAL A 59 -5.01 0.89 -4.84
CA VAL A 59 -3.64 0.59 -5.24
C VAL A 59 -3.37 -0.89 -4.92
N LEU A 60 -3.05 -1.66 -5.94
CA LEU A 60 -2.60 -3.05 -5.83
C LEU A 60 -1.09 -3.08 -5.63
N LEU A 61 -0.64 -3.74 -4.57
CA LEU A 61 0.78 -3.98 -4.28
C LEU A 61 1.08 -5.47 -4.46
N ARG A 62 2.10 -5.81 -5.24
CA ARG A 62 2.55 -7.20 -5.39
C ARG A 62 3.74 -7.46 -4.47
N LEU A 63 3.50 -8.14 -3.35
CA LEU A 63 4.51 -8.41 -2.33
C LEU A 63 5.31 -9.69 -2.59
N GLY A 64 4.74 -10.59 -3.38
CA GLY A 64 5.35 -11.86 -3.74
C GLY A 64 4.71 -12.48 -4.98
N ALA A 65 5.16 -13.66 -5.38
CA ALA A 65 4.59 -14.37 -6.52
C ALA A 65 3.08 -14.60 -6.35
N ASN A 66 2.66 -14.98 -5.14
CA ASN A 66 1.29 -15.29 -4.75
C ASN A 66 0.87 -14.51 -3.49
N HIS A 67 1.32 -13.27 -3.37
CA HIS A 67 1.03 -12.40 -2.22
C HIS A 67 0.78 -10.97 -2.70
N PHE A 68 -0.41 -10.47 -2.43
CA PHE A 68 -0.87 -9.16 -2.88
C PHE A 68 -1.60 -8.43 -1.76
N TRP A 69 -1.53 -7.09 -1.78
CA TRP A 69 -2.39 -6.21 -1.01
C TRP A 69 -3.17 -5.30 -1.93
N LEU A 70 -4.45 -5.11 -1.61
CA LEU A 70 -5.26 -4.01 -2.13
C LEU A 70 -5.31 -2.94 -1.04
N SER A 71 -4.73 -1.77 -1.28
CA SER A 71 -4.85 -0.61 -0.39
C SER A 71 -6.07 0.18 -0.81
N LEU A 72 -7.06 0.23 0.08
CA LEU A 72 -8.43 0.69 -0.21
C LEU A 72 -8.68 2.04 0.44
N ALA A 73 -9.40 2.91 -0.24
CA ALA A 73 -9.85 4.16 0.34
C ALA A 73 -10.98 3.95 1.36
N ASP A 74 -12.01 3.22 1.01
CA ASP A 74 -13.19 2.98 1.85
C ASP A 74 -14.12 1.99 1.17
N SER A 75 -14.23 0.75 1.62
CA SER A 75 -15.31 -0.15 1.20
C SER A 75 -15.26 -1.54 1.84
N ASP A 76 -16.33 -2.31 1.61
CA ASP A 76 -16.48 -3.72 2.00
C ASP A 76 -15.80 -4.70 1.02
N VAL A 77 -14.73 -4.31 0.35
CA VAL A 77 -14.02 -5.14 -0.63
C VAL A 77 -13.53 -6.46 -0.02
N LEU A 78 -13.19 -6.48 1.26
CA LEU A 78 -12.82 -7.73 1.96
C LEU A 78 -13.90 -8.80 1.80
N PHE A 79 -15.12 -8.50 2.20
CA PHE A 79 -16.24 -9.47 2.14
C PHE A 79 -16.66 -9.77 0.71
N TRP A 80 -16.63 -8.76 -0.17
CA TRP A 80 -16.91 -8.96 -1.58
C TRP A 80 -15.90 -9.90 -2.24
N ALA A 81 -14.60 -9.69 -2.00
CA ALA A 81 -13.54 -10.54 -2.56
C ALA A 81 -13.62 -11.97 -2.01
N GLN A 82 -13.90 -12.15 -0.71
CA GLN A 82 -14.15 -13.46 -0.10
C GLN A 82 -15.33 -14.17 -0.75
N GLY A 83 -16.45 -13.47 -0.95
CA GLY A 83 -17.64 -14.02 -1.63
C GLY A 83 -17.37 -14.41 -3.08
N VAL A 84 -16.63 -13.59 -3.81
CA VAL A 84 -16.22 -13.89 -5.20
C VAL A 84 -15.31 -15.12 -5.26
N ALA A 85 -14.29 -15.19 -4.39
CA ALA A 85 -13.37 -16.31 -4.36
C ALA A 85 -14.08 -17.65 -4.07
N LEU A 86 -14.98 -17.65 -3.08
CA LEU A 86 -15.77 -18.83 -2.70
C LEU A 86 -16.59 -19.37 -3.88
N ASN A 87 -17.25 -18.50 -4.63
CA ASN A 87 -18.10 -18.90 -5.75
C ASN A 87 -17.31 -19.24 -7.03
N ALA A 88 -16.13 -18.65 -7.22
CA ALA A 88 -15.30 -18.88 -8.39
C ALA A 88 -14.29 -20.05 -8.22
N GLY A 89 -14.20 -20.62 -7.01
CA GLY A 89 -13.40 -21.81 -6.74
C GLY A 89 -11.88 -21.58 -6.76
N TYR A 90 -11.43 -20.35 -6.42
CA TYR A 90 -10.01 -20.03 -6.28
C TYR A 90 -9.46 -20.50 -4.92
N ASP A 91 -8.28 -21.13 -4.94
CA ASP A 91 -7.53 -21.49 -3.73
C ASP A 91 -6.73 -20.27 -3.23
N VAL A 92 -7.40 -19.44 -2.46
CA VAL A 92 -6.86 -18.19 -1.89
C VAL A 92 -7.28 -17.99 -0.44
N THR A 93 -6.43 -17.36 0.35
CA THR A 93 -6.75 -16.80 1.65
C THR A 93 -6.88 -15.29 1.52
N ILE A 94 -7.98 -14.74 2.01
CA ILE A 94 -8.29 -13.31 1.94
C ILE A 94 -8.58 -12.82 3.35
N SER A 95 -7.78 -11.86 3.82
CA SER A 95 -7.83 -11.33 5.18
C SER A 95 -7.52 -9.83 5.20
N GLU A 96 -7.81 -9.21 6.33
CA GLU A 96 -7.33 -7.87 6.64
C GLU A 96 -6.10 -8.01 7.55
N PRO A 97 -4.90 -7.58 7.10
CA PRO A 97 -3.69 -7.61 7.92
C PRO A 97 -3.70 -6.48 8.97
N ASP A 98 -2.97 -6.66 10.08
CA ASP A 98 -2.69 -5.57 11.02
C ASP A 98 -1.68 -4.59 10.38
N VAL A 99 -2.20 -3.51 9.81
CA VAL A 99 -1.42 -2.48 9.13
C VAL A 99 -1.97 -1.10 9.49
N SER A 100 -1.06 -0.21 9.87
CA SER A 100 -1.37 1.21 10.14
C SER A 100 -0.62 2.09 9.14
N PRO A 101 -1.30 2.66 8.14
CA PRO A 101 -0.67 3.49 7.13
C PRO A 101 -0.51 4.94 7.58
N LEU A 102 0.69 5.50 7.35
CA LEU A 102 0.97 6.94 7.39
C LEU A 102 1.39 7.40 6.00
N GLN A 103 0.96 8.59 5.59
CA GLN A 103 1.40 9.20 4.34
C GLN A 103 2.28 10.42 4.62
N LEU A 104 3.52 10.40 4.11
CA LEU A 104 4.42 11.53 4.08
C LEU A 104 4.46 12.10 2.67
N GLN A 105 4.05 13.37 2.49
CA GLN A 105 3.94 14.00 1.19
C GLN A 105 4.50 15.42 1.16
N GLY A 106 4.76 15.93 -0.04
CA GLY A 106 5.28 17.27 -0.31
C GLY A 106 6.71 17.26 -0.82
N PRO A 107 7.22 18.41 -1.31
CA PRO A 107 8.53 18.50 -1.98
C PRO A 107 9.72 18.06 -1.13
N GLN A 108 9.62 18.12 0.20
CA GLN A 108 10.69 17.72 1.10
C GLN A 108 10.57 16.25 1.57
N SER A 109 9.49 15.54 1.21
CA SER A 109 9.28 14.15 1.65
C SER A 109 10.43 13.22 1.29
N GLY A 110 11.00 13.36 0.09
CA GLY A 110 12.14 12.55 -0.33
C GLY A 110 13.38 12.74 0.53
N LYS A 111 13.65 13.98 1.01
CA LYS A 111 14.79 14.25 1.90
C LYS A 111 14.58 13.67 3.29
N ILE A 112 13.34 13.77 3.79
CA ILE A 112 12.97 13.18 5.08
C ILE A 112 13.11 11.66 5.02
N MET A 113 12.56 11.03 3.97
CA MET A 113 12.71 9.59 3.77
C MET A 113 14.17 9.17 3.64
N GLN A 114 14.99 9.95 2.95
CA GLN A 114 16.43 9.69 2.86
C GLN A 114 17.15 9.83 4.21
N SER A 115 16.72 10.75 5.08
CA SER A 115 17.29 10.86 6.44
C SER A 115 16.92 9.67 7.33
N LEU A 116 15.76 9.03 7.10
CA LEU A 116 15.28 7.87 7.86
C LEU A 116 15.84 6.55 7.36
N PHE A 117 15.93 6.36 6.04
CA PHE A 117 16.22 5.08 5.40
C PHE A 117 17.51 5.09 4.55
N GLY A 118 18.23 6.23 4.51
CA GLY A 118 19.47 6.35 3.74
C GLY A 118 19.27 6.06 2.25
N SER A 119 20.23 5.33 1.67
CA SER A 119 20.21 4.97 0.24
C SER A 119 19.10 3.97 -0.13
N GLU A 120 18.54 3.25 0.83
CA GLU A 120 17.52 2.23 0.55
C GLU A 120 16.25 2.80 -0.05
N ILE A 121 15.96 4.09 0.23
CA ILE A 121 14.77 4.76 -0.32
C ILE A 121 15.06 5.52 -1.62
N ALA A 122 16.32 5.83 -1.92
CA ALA A 122 16.68 6.70 -3.04
C ALA A 122 16.27 6.13 -4.40
N ASP A 123 16.35 4.81 -4.55
CA ASP A 123 16.05 4.09 -5.79
C ASP A 123 14.60 3.60 -5.88
N LEU A 124 13.75 3.93 -4.91
CA LEU A 124 12.35 3.52 -4.96
C LEU A 124 11.61 4.32 -6.02
N ASN A 125 11.26 3.65 -7.11
CA ASN A 125 10.53 4.26 -8.22
C ASN A 125 9.06 4.54 -7.86
N TYR A 126 8.46 5.48 -8.58
CA TYR A 126 7.03 5.77 -8.48
C TYR A 126 6.20 4.51 -8.82
N TYR A 127 5.21 4.21 -8.01
CA TYR A 127 4.42 2.96 -8.05
C TYR A 127 5.25 1.69 -7.82
N TRP A 128 6.22 1.80 -6.90
CA TRP A 128 6.95 0.65 -6.35
C TRP A 128 6.89 0.67 -4.83
N CYS A 129 7.04 -0.51 -4.23
CA CYS A 129 7.13 -0.70 -2.79
C CYS A 129 8.27 -1.65 -2.44
N ARG A 130 8.77 -1.52 -1.20
CA ARG A 130 9.74 -2.46 -0.62
C ARG A 130 9.58 -2.56 0.88
N PRO A 131 9.86 -3.73 1.47
CA PRO A 131 9.98 -3.87 2.91
C PRO A 131 11.21 -3.11 3.41
N LEU A 132 11.05 -2.35 4.49
CA LEU A 132 12.09 -1.63 5.19
C LEU A 132 11.90 -1.80 6.70
N GLN A 133 12.94 -1.45 7.47
CA GLN A 133 12.86 -1.41 8.94
C GLN A 133 13.24 -0.01 9.43
N LEU A 134 12.54 0.44 10.47
CA LEU A 134 12.83 1.68 11.17
C LEU A 134 12.70 1.46 12.68
N ASP A 135 13.79 1.64 13.42
CA ASP A 135 13.83 1.45 14.86
C ASP A 135 13.25 0.12 15.36
N GLY A 136 13.49 -0.96 14.58
CA GLY A 136 13.02 -2.30 14.88
C GLY A 136 11.56 -2.59 14.50
N SER A 137 10.87 -1.63 13.87
CA SER A 137 9.53 -1.84 13.33
C SER A 137 9.59 -2.22 11.86
N ASP A 138 8.82 -3.24 11.47
CA ASP A 138 8.69 -3.67 10.07
C ASP A 138 7.70 -2.77 9.34
N LEU A 139 8.14 -2.26 8.20
CA LEU A 139 7.37 -1.39 7.33
C LEU A 139 7.35 -1.95 5.91
N LEU A 140 6.23 -1.78 5.24
CA LEU A 140 6.22 -1.76 3.78
C LEU A 140 6.15 -0.29 3.35
N VAL A 141 7.14 0.19 2.61
CA VAL A 141 7.14 1.57 2.12
C VAL A 141 6.84 1.55 0.63
N SER A 142 5.82 2.31 0.22
CA SER A 142 5.50 2.51 -1.19
C SER A 142 5.70 3.97 -1.59
N ARG A 143 6.10 4.17 -2.85
CA ARG A 143 6.11 5.49 -3.47
C ARG A 143 4.83 5.70 -4.26
N THR A 144 3.74 5.80 -3.51
CA THR A 144 2.37 5.99 -3.95
C THR A 144 1.74 7.17 -3.22
N GLY A 145 0.50 7.48 -3.50
CA GLY A 145 -0.28 8.54 -2.90
C GLY A 145 -1.17 9.21 -3.95
N TRP A 146 -2.21 9.89 -3.50
CA TRP A 146 -3.23 10.51 -4.35
C TRP A 146 -3.21 12.06 -4.33
N SER A 147 -2.29 12.65 -3.54
CA SER A 147 -2.20 14.10 -3.34
C SER A 147 -1.64 14.87 -4.54
N SER A 148 -1.16 14.20 -5.58
CA SER A 148 -0.41 14.77 -6.72
C SER A 148 0.93 15.42 -6.35
N GLU A 149 1.38 15.23 -5.11
CA GLU A 149 2.71 15.66 -4.63
C GLU A 149 3.65 14.44 -4.58
N LEU A 150 4.96 14.71 -4.49
CA LEU A 150 5.92 13.67 -4.13
C LEU A 150 5.54 13.11 -2.76
N GLY A 151 5.34 11.81 -2.66
CA GLY A 151 4.90 11.19 -1.43
C GLY A 151 5.30 9.74 -1.30
N TYR A 152 5.17 9.27 -0.05
CA TYR A 152 5.41 7.89 0.34
C TYR A 152 4.34 7.47 1.33
N GLU A 153 3.91 6.23 1.22
CA GLU A 153 3.05 5.58 2.21
C GLU A 153 3.91 4.60 3.03
N LEU A 154 3.86 4.76 4.35
CA LEU A 154 4.56 3.94 5.30
C LEU A 154 3.53 3.03 5.98
N LEU A 155 3.47 1.80 5.54
CA LEU A 155 2.52 0.79 5.98
C LEU A 155 3.15 -0.01 7.13
N LEU A 156 2.88 0.41 8.37
CA LEU A 156 3.39 -0.22 9.59
C LEU A 156 2.69 -1.56 9.80
N ARG A 157 3.46 -2.63 10.01
CA ARG A 157 2.95 -4.00 10.12
C ARG A 157 2.62 -4.46 11.56
N ASP A 158 2.75 -3.58 12.53
CA ASP A 158 2.38 -3.84 13.92
C ASP A 158 1.88 -2.53 14.52
N SER A 159 0.58 -2.41 14.71
CA SER A 159 -0.09 -1.18 15.14
C SER A 159 0.39 -0.65 16.48
N LYS A 160 0.98 -1.50 17.35
CA LYS A 160 1.52 -1.07 18.65
C LYS A 160 2.65 -0.04 18.54
N ASP A 161 3.36 -0.02 17.41
CA ASP A 161 4.49 0.89 17.16
C ASP A 161 4.08 2.22 16.51
N GLY A 162 2.79 2.46 16.28
CA GLY A 162 2.28 3.61 15.53
C GLY A 162 2.70 4.96 16.07
N ASN A 163 2.62 5.17 17.39
CA ASN A 163 3.04 6.43 18.02
C ASN A 163 4.53 6.69 17.85
N ARG A 164 5.36 5.64 18.03
CA ARG A 164 6.81 5.74 17.85
C ARG A 164 7.17 6.11 16.41
N LEU A 165 6.55 5.45 15.44
CA LEU A 165 6.76 5.74 14.02
C LEU A 165 6.38 7.19 13.70
N TYR A 166 5.22 7.64 14.16
CA TYR A 166 4.77 9.02 13.94
C TYR A 166 5.77 10.03 14.50
N GLU A 167 6.20 9.86 15.75
CA GLU A 167 7.15 10.75 16.42
C GLU A 167 8.52 10.76 15.72
N THR A 168 9.02 9.59 15.30
CA THR A 168 10.29 9.48 14.57
C THR A 168 10.24 10.27 13.26
N ILE A 169 9.16 10.13 12.47
CA ILE A 169 9.01 10.87 11.21
C ILE A 169 8.88 12.38 11.48
N MET A 170 8.12 12.77 12.49
CA MET A 170 7.97 14.19 12.86
C MET A 170 9.30 14.82 13.27
N GLN A 171 10.12 14.11 14.04
CA GLN A 171 11.46 14.57 14.41
C GLN A 171 12.39 14.69 13.19
N ALA A 172 12.41 13.70 12.33
CA ALA A 172 13.20 13.71 11.09
C ALA A 172 12.78 14.86 10.15
N GLY A 173 11.52 15.28 10.24
CA GLY A 173 10.99 16.40 9.46
C GLY A 173 11.42 17.79 9.94
N GLN A 174 11.80 17.97 11.20
CA GLN A 174 12.07 19.31 11.80
C GLN A 174 13.10 20.16 11.01
N PRO A 175 14.21 19.61 10.49
CA PRO A 175 15.20 20.41 9.74
C PRO A 175 14.71 20.93 8.39
N PHE A 176 13.54 20.50 7.93
CA PHE A 176 13.04 20.78 6.57
C PHE A 176 11.84 21.73 6.55
N ASP A 177 11.69 22.56 7.55
CA ASP A 177 10.65 23.61 7.65
C ASP A 177 10.82 24.77 6.64
#